data_a515cdbc9dc33b7c6a471d4f29f51c99
#
_entry.id   a515cdbc9dc33b7c6a471d4f29f51c99
#
_cell.length_a   1.000
_cell.length_b   1.000
_cell.length_c   1.000
_cell.angle_alpha   90.00
_cell.angle_beta   90.00
_cell.angle_gamma   90.00
#
_symmetry.space_group_name_H-M   'P 1'
#
loop_
_entity.id
_entity.type
_entity.pdbx_description
1 polymer ?
#
loop_
_entity_poly.entity_id
_entity_poly.type
_entity_poly.pdbx_seq_one_letter_code
_entity_poly.pdbx_strand_id
1 'polypeptide(L)'
;MQFDKDLKSEFKDLFLQAREILLSYDEIVETKKERIITYSNSKGGICHMRTMPYGVDFGFLKGAKMEDKFGVLTGKGKAIRVLVQKRQLNEEVINYFIDQAIEINFRKK
;
A
#
# COMPACT_ATOMS: atom_id res chain seq x y z
N MET A 1 11.77 10.78 -9.97
CA MET A 1 10.64 10.49 -9.09
C MET A 1 10.69 9.06 -8.59
N GLN A 2 10.05 8.80 -7.50
CA GLN A 2 10.03 7.44 -6.93
C GLN A 2 9.50 6.41 -7.94
N PHE A 3 8.47 6.78 -8.71
CA PHE A 3 7.91 5.88 -9.71
C PHE A 3 8.97 5.41 -10.71
N ASP A 4 9.86 6.31 -11.13
CA ASP A 4 10.92 5.95 -12.09
C ASP A 4 11.92 4.98 -11.47
N LYS A 5 12.23 5.15 -10.18
CA LYS A 5 13.11 4.23 -9.47
C LYS A 5 12.48 2.84 -9.36
N ASP A 6 11.18 2.80 -9.09
CA ASP A 6 10.47 1.53 -8.98
C ASP A 6 10.45 0.78 -10.31
N LEU A 7 10.33 1.52 -11.42
CA LEU A 7 10.36 0.91 -12.76
C LEU A 7 11.74 0.37 -13.14
N LYS A 8 12.80 0.80 -12.44
CA LYS A 8 14.16 0.32 -12.67
C LYS A 8 14.58 -0.76 -11.68
N SER A 9 13.71 -1.08 -10.72
CA SER A 9 13.97 -2.10 -9.70
C SER A 9 13.95 -3.50 -10.33
N GLU A 10 14.68 -4.43 -9.74
CA GLU A 10 14.55 -5.84 -10.10
C GLU A 10 13.15 -6.37 -9.77
N PHE A 11 12.42 -5.68 -8.90
CA PHE A 11 11.04 -6.04 -8.55
C PHE A 11 10.00 -5.22 -9.31
N LYS A 12 10.38 -4.68 -10.47
CA LYS A 12 9.49 -3.91 -11.32
C LYS A 12 8.17 -4.63 -11.60
N ASP A 13 8.25 -5.91 -11.98
CA ASP A 13 7.04 -6.65 -12.35
C ASP A 13 6.12 -6.84 -11.16
N LEU A 14 6.70 -7.13 -9.99
CA LEU A 14 5.93 -7.26 -8.76
C LEU A 14 5.27 -5.92 -8.40
N PHE A 15 6.01 -4.83 -8.55
CA PHE A 15 5.53 -3.48 -8.32
C PHE A 15 4.34 -3.15 -9.23
N LEU A 16 4.45 -3.48 -10.52
CA LEU A 16 3.37 -3.21 -11.47
C LEU A 16 2.13 -4.04 -11.17
N GLN A 17 2.31 -5.29 -10.72
CA GLN A 17 1.18 -6.13 -10.29
C GLN A 17 0.50 -5.52 -9.06
N ALA A 18 1.27 -5.07 -8.09
CA ALA A 18 0.73 -4.45 -6.88
C ALA A 18 -0.02 -3.18 -7.22
N ARG A 19 0.54 -2.37 -8.12
CA ARG A 19 -0.09 -1.15 -8.61
C ARG A 19 -1.45 -1.46 -9.26
N GLU A 20 -1.50 -2.51 -10.06
CA GLU A 20 -2.72 -2.94 -10.73
C GLU A 20 -3.81 -3.31 -9.73
N ILE A 21 -3.44 -4.01 -8.65
CA ILE A 21 -4.38 -4.36 -7.59
C ILE A 21 -4.98 -3.09 -6.96
N LEU A 22 -4.12 -2.12 -6.63
CA LEU A 22 -4.59 -0.85 -6.05
C LEU A 22 -5.50 -0.10 -7.00
N LEU A 23 -5.12 0.01 -8.27
CA LEU A 23 -5.89 0.77 -9.25
C LEU A 23 -7.10 0.02 -9.79
N SER A 24 -7.29 -1.24 -9.41
CA SER A 24 -8.52 -1.97 -9.73
C SER A 24 -9.71 -1.46 -8.91
N TYR A 25 -9.43 -0.72 -7.83
CA TYR A 25 -10.47 -0.07 -7.03
C TYR A 25 -10.80 1.27 -7.70
N ASP A 26 -12.00 1.42 -8.21
CA ASP A 26 -12.41 2.63 -8.93
C ASP A 26 -12.19 3.91 -8.15
N GLU A 27 -12.35 3.85 -6.84
CA GLU A 27 -12.25 5.03 -6.00
C GLU A 27 -10.83 5.44 -5.64
N ILE A 28 -9.84 4.58 -5.91
CA ILE A 28 -8.45 4.87 -5.53
C ILE A 28 -7.75 5.68 -6.61
N VAL A 29 -7.09 6.76 -6.17
CA VAL A 29 -6.33 7.67 -7.02
C VAL A 29 -4.86 7.56 -6.66
N GLU A 30 -4.01 7.46 -7.67
CA GLU A 30 -2.56 7.40 -7.52
C GLU A 30 -1.98 8.80 -7.68
N THR A 31 -1.09 9.19 -6.76
CA THR A 31 -0.34 10.44 -6.87
C THR A 31 1.15 10.13 -6.83
N LYS A 32 1.85 10.43 -7.91
CA LYS A 32 3.28 10.19 -8.04
C LYS A 32 4.04 11.42 -7.55
N LYS A 33 4.79 11.25 -6.46
CA LYS A 33 5.59 12.32 -5.88
C LYS A 33 7.07 12.02 -6.03
N GLU A 34 7.92 12.98 -5.70
CA GLU A 34 9.36 12.85 -5.88
C GLU A 34 9.92 11.62 -5.16
N ARG A 35 9.55 11.44 -3.91
CA ARG A 35 10.12 10.39 -3.05
C ARG A 35 9.14 9.30 -2.65
N ILE A 36 7.90 9.38 -3.11
CA ILE A 36 6.88 8.46 -2.67
C ILE A 36 5.74 8.44 -3.68
N ILE A 37 5.05 7.29 -3.75
CA ILE A 37 3.80 7.18 -4.50
C ILE A 37 2.71 6.96 -3.49
N THR A 38 1.66 7.77 -3.53
CA THR A 38 0.55 7.67 -2.59
C THR A 38 -0.71 7.24 -3.28
N TYR A 39 -1.54 6.53 -2.54
CA TYR A 39 -2.85 6.08 -2.99
C TYR A 39 -3.88 6.57 -2.00
N SER A 40 -4.95 7.17 -2.52
CA SER A 40 -5.97 7.80 -1.69
C SER A 40 -7.34 7.64 -2.32
N ASN A 41 -8.38 7.87 -1.52
CA ASN A 41 -9.74 8.01 -2.04
C ASN A 41 -10.26 9.40 -1.62
N SER A 42 -11.54 9.68 -1.92
CA SER A 42 -12.14 10.98 -1.60
C SER A 42 -12.15 11.30 -0.11
N LYS A 43 -11.95 10.32 0.76
CA LYS A 43 -12.02 10.50 2.20
C LYS A 43 -10.63 10.55 2.87
N GLY A 44 -9.57 10.28 2.13
CA GLY A 44 -8.23 10.39 2.69
C GLY A 44 -7.25 9.38 2.13
N GLY A 45 -6.06 9.36 2.73
CA GLY A 45 -4.99 8.47 2.30
C GLY A 45 -5.27 7.01 2.61
N ILE A 46 -4.80 6.15 1.72
CA ILE A 46 -4.90 4.69 1.85
C ILE A 46 -3.52 4.15 2.21
N CYS A 47 -2.58 4.27 1.28
CA CYS A 47 -1.24 3.73 1.49
C CYS A 47 -0.21 4.40 0.60
N HIS A 48 1.05 4.17 0.95
CA HIS A 48 2.20 4.38 0.08
C HIS A 48 2.64 3.02 -0.44
N MET A 49 3.33 3.01 -1.59
CA MET A 49 3.91 1.77 -2.11
C MET A 49 5.23 2.07 -2.77
N ARG A 50 6.20 1.18 -2.58
CA ARG A 50 7.50 1.30 -3.26
C ARG A 50 8.21 -0.04 -3.28
N THR A 51 9.18 -0.17 -4.22
CA THR A 51 10.05 -1.32 -4.26
C THR A 51 11.13 -1.23 -3.18
N MET A 52 11.54 -2.38 -2.69
CA MET A 52 12.62 -2.53 -1.72
C MET A 52 13.54 -3.64 -2.23
N PRO A 53 14.74 -3.78 -1.67
CA PRO A 53 15.66 -4.84 -2.12
C PRO A 53 15.11 -6.25 -2.03
N TYR A 54 14.05 -6.47 -1.27
CA TYR A 54 13.45 -7.79 -1.06
C TYR A 54 12.08 -7.98 -1.72
N GLY A 55 11.50 -6.93 -2.27
CA GLY A 55 10.16 -7.00 -2.86
C GLY A 55 9.48 -5.64 -2.88
N VAL A 56 8.24 -5.58 -2.39
CA VAL A 56 7.43 -4.36 -2.39
C VAL A 56 6.84 -4.14 -1.00
N ASP A 57 6.90 -2.88 -0.54
CA ASP A 57 6.29 -2.45 0.72
C ASP A 57 5.02 -1.64 0.43
N PHE A 58 3.97 -1.92 1.23
CA PHE A 58 2.79 -1.07 1.30
C PHE A 58 2.79 -0.43 2.68
N GLY A 59 2.89 0.89 2.75
CA GLY A 59 2.80 1.60 4.03
C GLY A 59 1.38 2.11 4.21
N PHE A 60 0.57 1.40 5.00
CA PHE A 60 -0.81 1.79 5.24
C PHE A 60 -0.86 2.93 6.25
N LEU A 61 -1.39 4.08 5.84
CA LEU A 61 -1.34 5.31 6.61
C LEU A 61 -2.08 5.22 7.95
N LYS A 62 -3.12 4.39 8.00
CA LYS A 62 -3.90 4.18 9.22
C LYS A 62 -3.74 2.77 9.74
N GLY A 63 -2.61 2.15 9.44
CA GLY A 63 -2.34 0.76 9.78
C GLY A 63 -2.45 0.45 11.27
N ALA A 64 -2.11 1.42 12.14
CA ALA A 64 -2.20 1.22 13.57
C ALA A 64 -3.64 1.02 14.06
N LYS A 65 -4.63 1.41 13.25
CA LYS A 65 -6.06 1.25 13.56
C LYS A 65 -6.66 0.00 12.93
N MET A 66 -5.86 -0.74 12.17
CA MET A 66 -6.35 -1.89 11.43
C MET A 66 -6.29 -3.16 12.27
N GLU A 67 -7.24 -4.04 12.00
CA GLU A 67 -7.18 -5.39 12.52
C GLU A 67 -6.19 -6.19 11.66
N ASP A 68 -5.18 -6.78 12.30
CA ASP A 68 -4.15 -7.55 11.61
C ASP A 68 -4.38 -9.04 11.86
N LYS A 69 -5.44 -9.57 11.27
CA LYS A 69 -5.81 -10.97 11.51
C LYS A 69 -4.78 -11.96 10.98
N PHE A 70 -3.94 -11.52 10.03
CA PHE A 70 -2.87 -12.38 9.47
C PHE A 70 -1.56 -12.26 10.23
N GLY A 71 -1.43 -11.26 11.13
CA GLY A 71 -0.21 -11.05 11.89
C GLY A 71 0.97 -10.65 11.04
N VAL A 72 0.74 -9.86 10.00
CA VAL A 72 1.78 -9.54 9.01
C VAL A 72 2.19 -8.07 8.95
N LEU A 73 1.47 -7.18 9.61
CA LEU A 73 1.85 -5.77 9.60
C LEU A 73 3.04 -5.53 10.53
N THR A 74 3.98 -4.68 10.08
CA THR A 74 5.15 -4.32 10.87
C THR A 74 5.16 -2.82 11.14
N GLY A 75 5.89 -2.42 12.18
CA GLY A 75 6.04 -1.02 12.55
C GLY A 75 5.62 -0.76 13.98
N LYS A 76 6.04 0.39 14.51
CA LYS A 76 5.81 0.75 15.91
C LYS A 76 5.27 2.18 16.06
N GLY A 77 5.10 2.91 14.96
CA GLY A 77 4.65 4.29 15.01
C GLY A 77 3.19 4.40 15.42
N LYS A 78 2.74 5.64 15.52
CA LYS A 78 1.38 5.93 15.98
C LYS A 78 0.32 5.72 14.88
N ALA A 79 0.73 5.68 13.63
CA ALA A 79 -0.21 5.64 12.51
C ALA A 79 0.13 4.57 11.48
N ILE A 80 1.31 4.63 10.88
CA ILE A 80 1.65 3.78 9.74
C ILE A 80 2.07 2.38 10.17
N ARG A 81 1.57 1.39 9.43
CA ARG A 81 2.06 0.01 9.49
C ARG A 81 2.40 -0.44 8.08
N VAL A 82 3.40 -1.30 7.96
CA VAL A 82 3.91 -1.73 6.67
C VAL A 82 3.56 -3.18 6.42
N LEU A 83 3.00 -3.43 5.23
CA LEU A 83 2.80 -4.79 4.72
C LEU A 83 3.94 -5.07 3.75
N VAL A 84 4.79 -6.04 4.10
CA VAL A 84 5.94 -6.43 3.30
C VAL A 84 5.56 -7.61 2.41
N GLN A 85 5.78 -7.48 1.09
CA GLN A 85 5.55 -8.57 0.13
C GLN A 85 6.89 -8.93 -0.51
N LYS A 86 7.47 -10.04 -0.08
CA LYS A 86 8.77 -10.51 -0.58
C LYS A 86 8.55 -11.40 -1.79
N ARG A 87 9.11 -11.01 -2.94
CA ARG A 87 9.17 -11.82 -4.16
C ARG A 87 7.84 -12.27 -4.76
N GLN A 88 6.78 -12.29 -3.99
CA GLN A 88 5.46 -12.76 -4.43
C GLN A 88 4.37 -12.01 -3.69
N LEU A 89 3.31 -11.63 -4.40
CA LEU A 89 2.18 -10.94 -3.79
C LEU A 89 1.16 -11.93 -3.25
N ASN A 90 0.63 -11.64 -2.07
CA ASN A 90 -0.54 -12.33 -1.56
C ASN A 90 -1.73 -11.41 -1.74
N GLU A 91 -2.46 -11.62 -2.81
CA GLU A 91 -3.54 -10.73 -3.21
C GLU A 91 -4.67 -10.67 -2.18
N GLU A 92 -4.98 -11.81 -1.56
CA GLU A 92 -6.01 -11.87 -0.52
C GLU A 92 -5.66 -10.96 0.66
N VAL A 93 -4.41 -11.00 1.11
CA VAL A 93 -3.94 -10.19 2.22
C VAL A 93 -3.92 -8.71 1.83
N ILE A 94 -3.44 -8.41 0.63
CA ILE A 94 -3.38 -7.03 0.14
C ILE A 94 -4.79 -6.43 0.08
N ASN A 95 -5.73 -7.15 -0.51
CA ASN A 95 -7.12 -6.68 -0.61
C ASN A 95 -7.77 -6.52 0.76
N TYR A 96 -7.47 -7.44 1.69
CA TYR A 96 -7.99 -7.33 3.05
C TYR A 96 -7.63 -5.99 3.68
N PHE A 97 -6.37 -5.56 3.55
CA PHE A 97 -5.93 -4.30 4.15
C PHE A 97 -6.42 -3.08 3.36
N ILE A 98 -6.48 -3.17 2.03
CA ILE A 98 -7.05 -2.08 1.23
C ILE A 98 -8.52 -1.85 1.61
N ASP A 99 -9.29 -2.94 1.72
CA ASP A 99 -10.70 -2.86 2.09
C ASP A 99 -10.88 -2.22 3.46
N GLN A 100 -10.03 -2.58 4.43
CA GLN A 100 -10.07 -1.97 5.76
C GLN A 100 -9.75 -0.48 5.70
N ALA A 101 -8.74 -0.11 4.91
CA ALA A 101 -8.33 1.29 4.79
C ALA A 101 -9.49 2.14 4.24
N ILE A 102 -10.18 1.61 3.25
CA ILE A 102 -11.34 2.27 2.67
C ILE A 102 -12.43 2.42 3.73
N GLU A 103 -12.73 1.34 4.45
CA GLU A 103 -13.75 1.35 5.48
C GLU A 103 -13.43 2.35 6.59
N ILE A 104 -12.18 2.37 7.05
CA ILE A 104 -11.75 3.30 8.09
C ILE A 104 -11.94 4.74 7.64
N ASN A 105 -11.61 5.04 6.37
CA ASN A 105 -11.79 6.39 5.84
C ASN A 105 -13.25 6.80 5.82
N PHE A 106 -14.16 5.90 5.51
CA PHE A 106 -15.60 6.22 5.49
C PHE A 106 -16.21 6.36 6.88
N ARG A 107 -15.66 5.64 7.88
CA ARG A 107 -16.11 5.78 9.26
C ARG A 107 -15.60 7.02 9.95
N LYS A 108 -14.54 7.62 9.40
CA LYS A 108 -13.88 8.78 9.99
C LYS A 108 -14.80 10.00 9.91
N LYS A 109 -14.88 10.72 11.00
CA LYS A 109 -15.65 11.97 11.06
C LYS A 109 -14.76 13.17 11.26
#